data_2d5e504423123fddc88c983381134193
#
_entry.id   2d5e504423123fddc88c983381134193
#
_cell.length_a   1.000
_cell.length_b   1.000
_cell.length_c   1.000
_cell.angle_alpha   90.00
_cell.angle_beta   90.00
_cell.angle_gamma   90.00
#
_symmetry.space_group_name_H-M   'P 1'
#
loop_
_entity.id
_entity.type
_entity.pdbx_description
1 polymer ?
#
loop_
_entity_poly.entity_id
_entity_poly.type
_entity_poly.pdbx_seq_one_letter_code
_entity_poly.pdbx_strand_id
1 'polypeptide(L)'
;MIKIKNISKSFRTAQGITNALKNVSMEIPEGCVTVIAGENGSGKSVLMSILAGLEDTDCGEIFFDDEPHKKIGKKIGMVFQEAETQILGETPREDISFGPKNIGMKKSEIEEAVQDALEKTGLTDKADFPARFLSGGEKRRLAVACMISMKKPVIILDEPYANLDYGGVKQVNALIKELKNQKKTVIILTHEIEKCLGLAEKFIVLFRGKIMFEGSPAEALEKNLEEWNIHNPLRSYRSLKDFVW
;
A
#
# COMPACT_ATOMS: atom_id res chain seq x y z
N MET A 1 16.38 -1.50 3.11
CA MET A 1 16.10 -1.16 1.68
C MET A 1 15.58 -2.38 0.94
N ILE A 2 14.59 -2.23 0.03
CA ILE A 2 14.08 -3.34 -0.81
C ILE A 2 14.59 -3.13 -2.22
N LYS A 3 15.20 -4.16 -2.82
CA LYS A 3 15.67 -4.15 -4.20
C LYS A 3 14.90 -5.22 -4.98
N ILE A 4 14.32 -4.84 -6.09
CA ILE A 4 13.60 -5.68 -7.03
C ILE A 4 14.41 -5.73 -8.31
N LYS A 5 14.73 -6.95 -8.82
CA LYS A 5 15.58 -7.14 -9.99
C LYS A 5 14.90 -8.05 -11.01
N ASN A 6 14.62 -7.50 -12.18
CA ASN A 6 14.18 -8.21 -13.38
C ASN A 6 12.92 -9.08 -13.17
N ILE A 7 11.98 -8.65 -12.31
CA ILE A 7 10.75 -9.39 -12.04
C ILE A 7 9.88 -9.43 -13.28
N SER A 8 9.50 -10.65 -13.67
CA SER A 8 8.49 -10.90 -14.70
C SER A 8 7.42 -11.84 -14.16
N LYS A 9 6.17 -11.61 -14.56
CA LYS A 9 5.02 -12.43 -14.18
C LYS A 9 4.01 -12.48 -15.29
N SER A 10 3.54 -13.69 -15.59
CA SER A 10 2.49 -13.95 -16.55
C SER A 10 1.39 -14.81 -15.96
N PHE A 11 0.18 -14.67 -16.48
CA PHE A 11 -0.98 -15.48 -16.12
C PHE A 11 -1.60 -16.10 -17.38
N ARG A 12 -2.04 -17.34 -17.26
CA ARG A 12 -2.87 -17.98 -18.29
C ARG A 12 -4.32 -17.57 -18.07
N THR A 13 -4.90 -16.95 -19.10
CA THR A 13 -6.31 -16.56 -19.11
C THR A 13 -7.06 -17.30 -20.22
N ALA A 14 -8.38 -17.23 -20.22
CA ALA A 14 -9.20 -17.78 -21.30
C ALA A 14 -8.88 -17.19 -22.68
N GLN A 15 -8.26 -15.99 -22.71
CA GLN A 15 -7.89 -15.27 -23.94
C GLN A 15 -6.42 -15.48 -24.34
N GLY A 16 -5.65 -16.30 -23.58
CA GLY A 16 -4.24 -16.55 -23.82
C GLY A 16 -3.34 -16.16 -22.63
N ILE A 17 -2.08 -15.89 -22.91
CA ILE A 17 -1.10 -15.50 -21.89
C ILE A 17 -1.09 -13.96 -21.74
N THR A 18 -1.33 -13.49 -20.53
CA THR A 18 -1.24 -12.07 -20.17
C THR A 18 0.02 -11.83 -19.35
N ASN A 19 0.94 -11.00 -19.86
CA ASN A 19 2.15 -10.60 -19.13
C ASN A 19 1.84 -9.40 -18.23
N ALA A 20 1.64 -9.66 -16.94
CA ALA A 20 1.33 -8.64 -15.94
C ALA A 20 2.56 -7.78 -15.59
N LEU A 21 3.75 -8.39 -15.52
CA LEU A 21 5.02 -7.71 -15.28
C LEU A 21 6.07 -8.14 -16.31
N LYS A 22 6.89 -7.19 -16.75
CA LYS A 22 7.87 -7.36 -17.84
C LYS A 22 9.20 -6.76 -17.45
N ASN A 23 10.09 -7.58 -16.86
CA ASN A 23 11.44 -7.18 -16.48
C ASN A 23 11.47 -5.94 -15.57
N VAL A 24 10.67 -5.95 -14.50
CA VAL A 24 10.54 -4.84 -13.55
C VAL A 24 11.74 -4.84 -12.61
N SER A 25 12.46 -3.72 -12.57
CA SER A 25 13.54 -3.46 -11.61
C SER A 25 13.33 -2.11 -10.96
N MET A 26 13.42 -2.04 -9.63
CA MET A 26 13.30 -0.80 -8.85
C MET A 26 13.85 -0.96 -7.45
N GLU A 27 14.05 0.16 -6.75
CA GLU A 27 14.49 0.18 -5.36
C GLU A 27 13.49 0.96 -4.49
N ILE A 28 13.22 0.46 -3.29
CA ILE A 28 12.36 1.12 -2.29
C ILE A 28 13.23 1.43 -1.07
N PRO A 29 13.48 2.73 -0.77
CA PRO A 29 14.26 3.12 0.38
C PRO A 29 13.57 2.74 1.70
N GLU A 30 14.36 2.43 2.72
CA GLU A 30 13.86 2.17 4.06
C GLU A 30 13.38 3.44 4.74
N GLY A 31 12.31 3.34 5.54
CA GLY A 31 11.78 4.44 6.34
C GLY A 31 11.13 5.57 5.54
N CYS A 32 10.95 5.38 4.23
CA CYS A 32 10.37 6.37 3.32
C CYS A 32 8.96 6.01 2.89
N VAL A 33 8.21 7.00 2.45
CA VAL A 33 6.97 6.84 1.71
C VAL A 33 7.27 6.78 0.22
N THR A 34 7.00 5.64 -0.41
CA THR A 34 7.12 5.44 -1.86
C THR A 34 5.73 5.33 -2.47
N VAL A 35 5.43 6.18 -3.46
CA VAL A 35 4.20 6.07 -4.25
C VAL A 35 4.50 5.35 -5.56
N ILE A 36 3.76 4.29 -5.84
CA ILE A 36 3.79 3.58 -7.12
C ILE A 36 2.50 3.87 -7.86
N ALA A 37 2.58 4.73 -8.84
CA ALA A 37 1.46 5.17 -9.64
C ALA A 37 1.30 4.34 -10.92
N GLY A 38 0.09 4.30 -11.44
CA GLY A 38 -0.23 3.66 -12.71
C GLY A 38 -1.72 3.42 -12.87
N GLU A 39 -2.16 3.25 -14.10
CA GLU A 39 -3.55 2.91 -14.43
C GLU A 39 -3.99 1.56 -13.83
N ASN A 40 -5.30 1.33 -13.79
CA ASN A 40 -5.82 0.02 -13.43
C ASN A 40 -5.35 -1.04 -14.45
N GLY A 41 -4.89 -2.20 -13.94
CA GLY A 41 -4.30 -3.24 -14.79
C GLY A 41 -2.84 -3.01 -15.18
N SER A 42 -2.17 -1.98 -14.69
CA SER A 42 -0.73 -1.74 -14.97
C SER A 42 0.21 -2.77 -14.32
N GLY A 43 -0.28 -3.59 -13.36
CA GLY A 43 0.49 -4.61 -12.66
C GLY A 43 0.89 -4.25 -11.22
N LYS A 44 0.44 -3.12 -10.66
CA LYS A 44 0.78 -2.64 -9.30
C LYS A 44 0.51 -3.70 -8.22
N SER A 45 -0.75 -4.16 -8.13
CA SER A 45 -1.17 -5.13 -7.11
C SER A 45 -0.47 -6.48 -7.29
N VAL A 46 -0.21 -6.91 -8.53
CA VAL A 46 0.56 -8.14 -8.81
C VAL A 46 1.99 -8.00 -8.29
N LEU A 47 2.65 -6.88 -8.58
CA LEU A 47 4.01 -6.61 -8.11
C LEU A 47 4.09 -6.61 -6.58
N MET A 48 3.11 -6.00 -5.91
CA MET A 48 3.07 -5.96 -4.45
C MET A 48 2.68 -7.29 -3.81
N SER A 49 1.82 -8.08 -4.46
CA SER A 49 1.52 -9.46 -4.02
C SER A 49 2.76 -10.34 -4.06
N ILE A 50 3.59 -10.21 -5.10
CA ILE A 50 4.89 -10.90 -5.20
C ILE A 50 5.81 -10.40 -4.08
N LEU A 51 5.89 -9.09 -3.84
CA LEU A 51 6.71 -8.51 -2.78
C LEU A 51 6.26 -8.98 -1.39
N ALA A 52 4.95 -9.08 -1.16
CA ALA A 52 4.39 -9.58 0.09
C ALA A 52 4.50 -11.11 0.27
N GLY A 53 4.96 -11.83 -0.76
CA GLY A 53 5.07 -13.31 -0.75
C GLY A 53 3.73 -14.01 -0.86
N LEU A 54 2.72 -13.35 -1.42
CA LEU A 54 1.38 -13.90 -1.68
C LEU A 54 1.28 -14.51 -3.08
N GLU A 55 2.21 -14.15 -3.98
CA GLU A 55 2.29 -14.63 -5.34
C GLU A 55 3.75 -14.91 -5.71
N ASP A 56 4.00 -15.95 -6.49
CA ASP A 56 5.34 -16.26 -6.99
C ASP A 56 5.66 -15.48 -8.26
N THR A 57 6.94 -15.13 -8.46
CA THR A 57 7.43 -14.57 -9.72
C THR A 57 7.80 -15.67 -10.70
N ASP A 58 7.66 -15.41 -12.02
CA ASP A 58 8.15 -16.34 -13.06
C ASP A 58 9.68 -16.21 -13.20
N CYS A 59 10.21 -14.98 -13.08
CA CYS A 59 11.63 -14.68 -13.17
C CYS A 59 11.98 -13.49 -12.29
N GLY A 60 13.30 -13.37 -11.97
CA GLY A 60 13.86 -12.26 -11.22
C GLY A 60 13.97 -12.54 -9.72
N GLU A 61 14.49 -11.57 -9.00
CA GLU A 61 14.82 -11.71 -7.59
C GLU A 61 14.43 -10.45 -6.79
N ILE A 62 14.07 -10.65 -5.52
CA ILE A 62 13.79 -9.57 -4.57
C ILE A 62 14.72 -9.72 -3.37
N PHE A 63 15.26 -8.62 -2.90
CA PHE A 63 16.15 -8.55 -1.75
C PHE A 63 15.61 -7.54 -0.74
N PHE A 64 15.76 -7.87 0.54
CA PHE A 64 15.51 -6.97 1.65
C PHE A 64 16.80 -6.91 2.47
N ASP A 65 17.45 -5.74 2.50
CA ASP A 65 18.76 -5.55 3.13
C ASP A 65 19.79 -6.59 2.68
N ASP A 66 19.83 -6.82 1.35
CA ASP A 66 20.68 -7.80 0.67
C ASP A 66 20.39 -9.28 0.99
N GLU A 67 19.34 -9.59 1.77
CA GLU A 67 18.85 -10.96 1.99
C GLU A 67 17.82 -11.37 0.93
N PRO A 68 17.93 -12.61 0.35
CA PRO A 68 16.96 -13.12 -0.63
C PRO A 68 15.55 -13.26 -0.11
N HIS A 69 14.57 -13.05 -0.98
CA HIS A 69 13.12 -12.93 -0.73
C HIS A 69 12.44 -14.04 0.09
N LYS A 70 12.91 -15.28 0.10
CA LYS A 70 12.16 -16.42 0.71
C LYS A 70 11.69 -16.21 2.18
N LYS A 71 12.14 -15.12 2.84
CA LYS A 71 11.73 -14.77 4.22
C LYS A 71 11.05 -13.39 4.34
N ILE A 72 10.95 -12.61 3.24
CA ILE A 72 10.53 -11.19 3.28
C ILE A 72 9.05 -11.02 3.58
N GLY A 73 8.17 -11.88 3.08
CA GLY A 73 6.72 -11.78 3.32
C GLY A 73 6.35 -11.70 4.81
N LYS A 74 7.19 -12.26 5.70
CA LYS A 74 6.99 -12.10 7.14
C LYS A 74 7.23 -10.67 7.65
N LYS A 75 8.03 -9.86 6.94
CA LYS A 75 8.36 -8.47 7.31
C LYS A 75 7.37 -7.45 6.70
N ILE A 76 6.52 -7.87 5.77
CA ILE A 76 5.61 -7.01 5.01
C ILE A 76 4.18 -7.20 5.50
N GLY A 77 3.49 -6.11 5.74
CA GLY A 77 2.04 -6.05 5.92
C GLY A 77 1.41 -5.42 4.68
N MET A 78 0.30 -6.01 4.19
CA MET A 78 -0.43 -5.48 3.04
C MET A 78 -1.88 -5.21 3.42
N VAL A 79 -2.36 -4.01 3.11
CA VAL A 79 -3.76 -3.62 3.20
C VAL A 79 -4.31 -3.56 1.78
N PHE A 80 -5.28 -4.43 1.50
CA PHE A 80 -5.91 -4.53 0.18
C PHE A 80 -6.89 -3.37 -0.07
N GLN A 81 -7.20 -3.13 -1.32
CA GLN A 81 -8.18 -2.13 -1.76
C GLN A 81 -9.54 -2.32 -1.07
N GLU A 82 -10.02 -3.56 -0.96
CA GLU A 82 -11.23 -3.93 -0.22
C GLU A 82 -10.86 -4.36 1.21
N ALA A 83 -10.59 -3.39 2.09
CA ALA A 83 -10.15 -3.63 3.46
C ALA A 83 -11.13 -4.52 4.26
N GLU A 84 -12.41 -4.49 3.93
CA GLU A 84 -13.44 -5.30 4.59
C GLU A 84 -13.24 -6.81 4.38
N THR A 85 -12.63 -7.22 3.27
CA THR A 85 -12.34 -8.65 3.01
C THR A 85 -11.23 -9.21 3.90
N GLN A 86 -10.48 -8.33 4.57
CA GLN A 86 -9.40 -8.70 5.50
C GLN A 86 -9.87 -8.83 6.96
N ILE A 87 -11.09 -8.34 7.27
CA ILE A 87 -11.60 -8.35 8.65
C ILE A 87 -12.10 -9.76 8.98
N LEU A 88 -11.50 -10.37 9.99
CA LEU A 88 -11.78 -11.73 10.47
C LEU A 88 -12.44 -11.73 11.86
N GLY A 89 -12.18 -10.72 12.68
CA GLY A 89 -12.71 -10.58 14.04
C GLY A 89 -14.13 -10.02 14.07
N GLU A 90 -14.89 -10.36 15.11
CA GLU A 90 -16.21 -9.77 15.34
C GLU A 90 -16.12 -8.30 15.79
N THR A 91 -15.01 -7.93 16.44
CA THR A 91 -14.71 -6.58 16.92
C THR A 91 -13.32 -6.13 16.50
N PRO A 92 -13.04 -4.80 16.45
CA PRO A 92 -11.69 -4.29 16.20
C PRO A 92 -10.63 -4.88 17.12
N ARG A 93 -10.89 -5.01 18.41
CA ARG A 93 -9.97 -5.61 19.38
C ARG A 93 -9.60 -7.04 19.00
N GLU A 94 -10.61 -7.85 18.66
CA GLU A 94 -10.38 -9.24 18.25
C GLU A 94 -9.58 -9.33 16.97
N ASP A 95 -9.95 -8.54 15.96
CA ASP A 95 -9.31 -8.53 14.64
C ASP A 95 -7.83 -8.13 14.75
N ILE A 96 -7.54 -7.04 15.47
CA ILE A 96 -6.16 -6.57 15.70
C ILE A 96 -5.34 -7.63 16.45
N SER A 97 -5.94 -8.38 17.38
CA SER A 97 -5.26 -9.41 18.17
C SER A 97 -4.92 -10.66 17.36
N PHE A 98 -5.58 -10.90 16.23
CA PHE A 98 -5.44 -12.13 15.45
C PHE A 98 -4.03 -12.34 14.91
N GLY A 99 -3.45 -11.30 14.27
CA GLY A 99 -2.08 -11.36 13.75
C GLY A 99 -1.02 -11.62 14.83
N PRO A 100 -0.96 -10.84 15.91
CA PRO A 100 -0.07 -11.07 17.05
C PRO A 100 -0.17 -12.47 17.67
N LYS A 101 -1.39 -13.00 17.80
CA LYS A 101 -1.59 -14.40 18.26
C LYS A 101 -0.95 -15.41 17.32
N ASN A 102 -1.15 -15.25 16.02
CA ASN A 102 -0.63 -16.17 15.00
C ASN A 102 0.90 -16.18 14.89
N ILE A 103 1.55 -15.05 15.20
CA ILE A 103 3.02 -14.99 15.25
C ILE A 103 3.60 -15.38 16.59
N GLY A 104 2.78 -15.82 17.56
CA GLY A 104 3.21 -16.37 18.84
C GLY A 104 3.63 -15.32 19.87
N MET A 105 3.09 -14.10 19.84
CA MET A 105 3.35 -13.10 20.89
C MET A 105 2.73 -13.52 22.22
N LYS A 106 3.35 -13.10 23.33
CA LYS A 106 2.81 -13.33 24.67
C LYS A 106 1.53 -12.50 24.89
N LYS A 107 0.65 -12.99 25.78
CA LYS A 107 -0.65 -12.35 26.03
C LYS A 107 -0.52 -10.87 26.41
N SER A 108 0.42 -10.52 27.31
CA SER A 108 0.66 -9.12 27.71
C SER A 108 1.14 -8.23 26.54
N GLU A 109 1.98 -8.78 25.66
CA GLU A 109 2.49 -8.08 24.47
C GLU A 109 1.38 -7.86 23.45
N ILE A 110 0.42 -8.80 23.33
CA ILE A 110 -0.75 -8.69 22.47
C ILE A 110 -1.65 -7.57 22.97
N GLU A 111 -1.96 -7.54 24.28
CA GLU A 111 -2.81 -6.52 24.89
C GLU A 111 -2.24 -5.11 24.67
N GLU A 112 -0.94 -4.94 24.89
CA GLU A 112 -0.23 -3.67 24.63
C GLU A 112 -0.27 -3.29 23.14
N ALA A 113 0.05 -4.23 22.24
CA ALA A 113 0.06 -3.98 20.81
C ALA A 113 -1.34 -3.64 20.25
N VAL A 114 -2.39 -4.28 20.78
CA VAL A 114 -3.78 -3.98 20.42
C VAL A 114 -4.16 -2.58 20.88
N GLN A 115 -3.85 -2.22 22.13
CA GLN A 115 -4.17 -0.89 22.65
C GLN A 115 -3.44 0.21 21.88
N ASP A 116 -2.14 0.06 21.62
CA ASP A 116 -1.32 0.97 20.83
C ASP A 116 -1.88 1.14 19.40
N ALA A 117 -2.28 0.04 18.76
CA ALA A 117 -2.85 0.07 17.41
C ALA A 117 -4.22 0.78 17.37
N LEU A 118 -5.09 0.54 18.35
CA LEU A 118 -6.39 1.21 18.47
C LEU A 118 -6.23 2.74 18.64
N GLU A 119 -5.31 3.17 19.50
CA GLU A 119 -5.02 4.58 19.74
C GLU A 119 -4.49 5.25 18.46
N LYS A 120 -3.48 4.68 17.81
CA LYS A 120 -2.86 5.21 16.60
C LYS A 120 -3.81 5.32 15.41
N THR A 121 -4.83 4.46 15.36
CA THR A 121 -5.80 4.45 14.27
C THR A 121 -7.12 5.16 14.62
N GLY A 122 -7.24 5.69 15.85
CA GLY A 122 -8.45 6.37 16.31
C GLY A 122 -9.67 5.45 16.38
N LEU A 123 -9.46 4.20 16.82
CA LEU A 123 -10.51 3.19 16.95
C LEU A 123 -10.77 2.79 18.42
N THR A 124 -10.19 3.49 19.39
CA THR A 124 -10.30 3.17 20.83
C THR A 124 -11.75 3.11 21.29
N ASP A 125 -12.56 4.09 20.91
CA ASP A 125 -13.99 4.16 21.31
C ASP A 125 -14.85 3.07 20.64
N LYS A 126 -14.31 2.39 19.64
CA LYS A 126 -14.96 1.31 18.88
C LYS A 126 -14.30 -0.03 19.07
N ALA A 127 -13.39 -0.16 20.02
CA ALA A 127 -12.61 -1.38 20.24
C ALA A 127 -13.46 -2.66 20.31
N ASP A 128 -14.60 -2.56 20.97
CA ASP A 128 -15.54 -3.68 21.20
C ASP A 128 -16.86 -3.51 20.40
N PHE A 129 -16.88 -2.58 19.42
CA PHE A 129 -18.03 -2.37 18.52
C PHE A 129 -18.03 -3.43 17.42
N PRO A 130 -19.22 -3.92 16.95
CA PRO A 130 -19.23 -4.95 15.90
C PRO A 130 -18.59 -4.45 14.60
N ALA A 131 -17.51 -5.10 14.16
CA ALA A 131 -16.68 -4.67 13.03
C ALA A 131 -17.47 -4.57 11.71
N ARG A 132 -18.50 -5.38 11.52
CA ARG A 132 -19.40 -5.35 10.34
C ARG A 132 -20.12 -4.00 10.14
N PHE A 133 -20.34 -3.24 11.22
CA PHE A 133 -21.03 -1.95 11.19
C PHE A 133 -20.09 -0.74 11.13
N LEU A 134 -18.79 -0.97 11.06
CA LEU A 134 -17.80 0.08 10.82
C LEU A 134 -18.02 0.69 9.43
N SER A 135 -17.81 2.00 9.32
CA SER A 135 -17.73 2.67 8.00
C SER A 135 -16.54 2.18 7.18
N GLY A 136 -16.56 2.38 5.86
CA GLY A 136 -15.44 1.97 5.00
C GLY A 136 -14.09 2.56 5.43
N GLY A 137 -14.08 3.83 5.88
CA GLY A 137 -12.87 4.46 6.43
C GLY A 137 -12.41 3.82 7.75
N GLU A 138 -13.33 3.43 8.63
CA GLU A 138 -13.01 2.72 9.87
C GLU A 138 -12.49 1.32 9.62
N LYS A 139 -13.10 0.57 8.69
CA LYS A 139 -12.62 -0.75 8.26
C LYS A 139 -11.19 -0.67 7.69
N ARG A 140 -10.89 0.37 6.92
CA ARG A 140 -9.54 0.59 6.39
C ARG A 140 -8.54 0.91 7.51
N ARG A 141 -8.91 1.76 8.48
CA ARG A 141 -8.07 2.01 9.66
C ARG A 141 -7.86 0.75 10.49
N LEU A 142 -8.88 -0.11 10.60
CA LEU A 142 -8.77 -1.41 11.28
C LEU A 142 -7.76 -2.32 10.58
N ALA A 143 -7.82 -2.45 9.25
CA ALA A 143 -6.83 -3.23 8.50
C ALA A 143 -5.39 -2.74 8.72
N VAL A 144 -5.19 -1.40 8.78
CA VAL A 144 -3.87 -0.83 9.11
C VAL A 144 -3.50 -1.11 10.57
N ALA A 145 -4.45 -1.04 11.51
CA ALA A 145 -4.21 -1.37 12.92
C ALA A 145 -3.69 -2.80 13.10
N CYS A 146 -4.24 -3.76 12.33
CA CYS A 146 -3.74 -5.14 12.29
C CYS A 146 -2.28 -5.22 11.85
N MET A 147 -1.85 -4.38 10.89
CA MET A 147 -0.45 -4.36 10.46
C MET A 147 0.48 -3.70 11.49
N ILE A 148 0.00 -2.66 12.17
CA ILE A 148 0.74 -1.99 13.27
C ILE A 148 0.96 -2.97 14.43
N SER A 149 -0.08 -3.68 14.87
CA SER A 149 -0.02 -4.62 16.00
C SER A 149 0.99 -5.75 15.77
N MET A 150 1.17 -6.18 14.52
CA MET A 150 2.18 -7.15 14.13
C MET A 150 3.60 -6.57 14.03
N LYS A 151 3.80 -5.27 14.31
CA LYS A 151 5.08 -4.56 14.26
C LYS A 151 5.80 -4.67 12.91
N LYS A 152 5.06 -4.81 11.81
CA LYS A 152 5.65 -4.95 10.47
C LYS A 152 6.50 -3.73 10.10
N PRO A 153 7.74 -3.88 9.62
CA PRO A 153 8.60 -2.77 9.21
C PRO A 153 8.18 -2.14 7.88
N VAL A 154 7.52 -2.91 7.01
CA VAL A 154 7.03 -2.44 5.70
C VAL A 154 5.51 -2.60 5.65
N ILE A 155 4.82 -1.55 5.23
CA ILE A 155 3.37 -1.53 5.06
C ILE A 155 3.04 -1.11 3.64
N ILE A 156 2.29 -1.96 2.93
CA ILE A 156 1.78 -1.70 1.59
C ILE A 156 0.31 -1.33 1.72
N LEU A 157 -0.08 -0.23 1.10
CA LEU A 157 -1.46 0.25 1.01
C LEU A 157 -1.89 0.22 -0.46
N ASP A 158 -2.79 -0.70 -0.81
CA ASP A 158 -3.31 -0.83 -2.17
C ASP A 158 -4.59 0.01 -2.32
N GLU A 159 -4.53 1.04 -3.18
CA GLU A 159 -5.59 2.03 -3.45
C GLU A 159 -6.25 2.57 -2.15
N PRO A 160 -5.47 3.14 -1.21
CA PRO A 160 -5.99 3.50 0.12
C PRO A 160 -7.01 4.63 0.10
N TYR A 161 -7.20 5.31 -1.03
CA TYR A 161 -8.11 6.45 -1.18
C TYR A 161 -9.42 6.11 -1.89
N ALA A 162 -9.57 4.87 -2.39
CA ALA A 162 -10.76 4.45 -3.11
C ALA A 162 -12.04 4.63 -2.27
N ASN A 163 -13.06 5.27 -2.86
CA ASN A 163 -14.37 5.51 -2.24
C ASN A 163 -14.33 6.34 -0.93
N LEU A 164 -13.28 7.15 -0.70
CA LEU A 164 -13.20 8.05 0.44
C LEU A 164 -13.61 9.48 0.06
N ASP A 165 -14.35 10.12 0.96
CA ASP A 165 -14.56 11.55 0.96
C ASP A 165 -13.29 12.32 1.39
N TYR A 166 -13.33 13.64 1.32
CA TYR A 166 -12.21 14.49 1.71
C TYR A 166 -11.75 14.26 3.17
N GLY A 167 -12.70 14.03 4.09
CA GLY A 167 -12.41 13.73 5.49
C GLY A 167 -11.65 12.41 5.63
N GLY A 168 -12.10 11.38 4.93
CA GLY A 168 -11.46 10.06 4.89
C GLY A 168 -10.03 10.12 4.32
N VAL A 169 -9.82 10.87 3.24
CA VAL A 169 -8.47 11.09 2.68
C VAL A 169 -7.53 11.73 3.70
N LYS A 170 -7.98 12.76 4.43
CA LYS A 170 -7.18 13.41 5.49
C LYS A 170 -6.81 12.42 6.61
N GLN A 171 -7.72 11.53 7.01
CA GLN A 171 -7.46 10.53 8.04
C GLN A 171 -6.41 9.51 7.57
N VAL A 172 -6.50 9.02 6.32
CA VAL A 172 -5.50 8.13 5.74
C VAL A 172 -4.14 8.82 5.67
N ASN A 173 -4.09 10.09 5.24
CA ASN A 173 -2.86 10.85 5.18
C ASN A 173 -2.23 11.10 6.56
N ALA A 174 -3.03 11.33 7.59
CA ALA A 174 -2.55 11.44 8.96
C ALA A 174 -1.92 10.11 9.43
N LEU A 175 -2.57 8.99 9.13
CA LEU A 175 -2.06 7.66 9.44
C LEU A 175 -0.73 7.35 8.71
N ILE A 176 -0.61 7.70 7.42
CA ILE A 176 0.64 7.53 6.66
C ILE A 176 1.77 8.36 7.29
N LYS A 177 1.48 9.60 7.71
CA LYS A 177 2.46 10.45 8.43
C LYS A 177 2.90 9.81 9.73
N GLU A 178 1.97 9.23 10.49
CA GLU A 178 2.28 8.54 11.75
C GLU A 178 3.17 7.31 11.51
N LEU A 179 2.85 6.49 10.51
CA LEU A 179 3.70 5.35 10.11
C LEU A 179 5.12 5.78 9.73
N LYS A 180 5.23 6.89 9.00
CA LYS A 180 6.52 7.50 8.64
C LYS A 180 7.29 7.97 9.87
N ASN A 181 6.64 8.65 10.83
CA ASN A 181 7.25 9.09 12.08
C ASN A 181 7.81 7.90 12.88
N GLN A 182 7.16 6.73 12.78
CA GLN A 182 7.62 5.46 13.35
C GLN A 182 8.73 4.79 12.52
N LYS A 183 9.28 5.45 11.51
CA LYS A 183 10.33 4.95 10.60
C LYS A 183 9.89 3.68 9.84
N LYS A 184 8.58 3.50 9.62
CA LYS A 184 8.08 2.43 8.76
C LYS A 184 8.33 2.78 7.30
N THR A 185 8.63 1.78 6.49
CA THR A 185 8.61 1.90 5.04
C THR A 185 7.16 1.77 4.58
N VAL A 186 6.63 2.80 3.94
CA VAL A 186 5.24 2.81 3.45
C VAL A 186 5.26 2.81 1.92
N ILE A 187 4.53 1.88 1.32
CA ILE A 187 4.37 1.79 -0.13
C ILE A 187 2.89 2.03 -0.44
N ILE A 188 2.60 3.04 -1.22
CA ILE A 188 1.24 3.40 -1.63
C ILE A 188 1.08 3.07 -3.11
N LEU A 189 0.14 2.20 -3.43
CA LEU A 189 -0.27 1.95 -4.82
C LEU A 189 -1.50 2.79 -5.09
N THR A 190 -1.46 3.63 -6.11
CA THR A 190 -2.63 4.44 -6.46
C THR A 190 -2.55 4.98 -7.90
N HIS A 191 -3.71 5.28 -8.45
CA HIS A 191 -3.86 6.10 -9.64
C HIS A 191 -4.25 7.56 -9.29
N GLU A 192 -4.60 7.84 -8.01
CA GLU A 192 -5.04 9.14 -7.50
C GLU A 192 -3.89 9.86 -6.78
N ILE A 193 -2.84 10.21 -7.54
CA ILE A 193 -1.58 10.72 -6.98
C ILE A 193 -1.74 12.07 -6.25
N GLU A 194 -2.71 12.90 -6.65
CA GLU A 194 -3.00 14.20 -6.05
C GLU A 194 -3.35 14.10 -4.56
N LYS A 195 -3.82 12.95 -4.10
CA LYS A 195 -4.19 12.71 -2.70
C LYS A 195 -2.99 12.45 -1.79
N CYS A 196 -1.84 12.03 -2.33
CA CYS A 196 -0.72 11.54 -1.53
C CYS A 196 0.67 11.99 -1.98
N LEU A 197 0.83 12.57 -3.17
CA LEU A 197 2.14 12.87 -3.74
C LEU A 197 3.01 13.74 -2.83
N GLY A 198 2.41 14.68 -2.09
CA GLY A 198 3.09 15.52 -1.11
C GLY A 198 3.60 14.79 0.15
N LEU A 199 3.28 13.51 0.32
CA LEU A 199 3.81 12.66 1.40
C LEU A 199 5.01 11.84 0.96
N ALA A 200 5.19 11.66 -0.35
CA ALA A 200 6.18 10.76 -0.93
C ALA A 200 7.58 11.37 -0.98
N GLU A 201 8.59 10.59 -0.67
CA GLU A 201 9.98 10.86 -0.97
C GLU A 201 10.42 10.20 -2.28
N LYS A 202 9.76 9.12 -2.67
CA LYS A 202 10.03 8.41 -3.91
C LYS A 202 8.76 8.19 -4.70
N PHE A 203 8.85 8.34 -6.00
CA PHE A 203 7.77 8.16 -6.94
C PHE A 203 8.17 7.24 -8.08
N ILE A 204 7.33 6.27 -8.38
CA ILE A 204 7.56 5.26 -9.40
C ILE A 204 6.31 5.18 -10.28
N VAL A 205 6.48 5.12 -11.59
CA VAL A 205 5.39 4.90 -12.53
C VAL A 205 5.49 3.50 -13.12
N LEU A 206 4.46 2.70 -12.90
CA LEU A 206 4.28 1.39 -13.52
C LEU A 206 3.20 1.49 -14.60
N PHE A 207 3.56 1.24 -15.85
CA PHE A 207 2.66 1.29 -17.00
C PHE A 207 2.81 0.03 -17.86
N ARG A 208 1.71 -0.69 -18.08
CA ARG A 208 1.64 -1.92 -18.89
C ARG A 208 2.71 -2.95 -18.51
N GLY A 209 2.93 -3.10 -17.21
CA GLY A 209 3.87 -4.06 -16.63
C GLY A 209 5.35 -3.64 -16.68
N LYS A 210 5.66 -2.36 -16.96
CA LYS A 210 7.03 -1.83 -17.00
C LYS A 210 7.17 -0.59 -16.14
N ILE A 211 8.36 -0.39 -15.56
CA ILE A 211 8.72 0.88 -14.92
C ILE A 211 9.04 1.90 -16.03
N MET A 212 8.30 3.00 -16.04
CA MET A 212 8.48 4.11 -16.97
C MET A 212 9.23 5.28 -16.34
N PHE A 213 9.11 5.42 -15.04
CA PHE A 213 9.79 6.46 -14.26
C PHE A 213 10.09 5.95 -12.85
N GLU A 214 11.24 6.35 -12.34
CA GLU A 214 11.67 6.16 -10.95
C GLU A 214 12.51 7.37 -10.54
N GLY A 215 12.07 8.11 -9.52
CA GLY A 215 12.74 9.32 -9.06
C GLY A 215 11.99 10.01 -7.91
N SER A 216 12.24 11.29 -7.73
CA SER A 216 11.47 12.11 -6.78
C SER A 216 10.11 12.54 -7.35
N PRO A 217 9.13 12.88 -6.48
CA PRO A 217 7.86 13.44 -6.93
C PRO A 217 8.02 14.71 -7.77
N ALA A 218 8.97 15.58 -7.42
CA ALA A 218 9.22 16.82 -8.16
C ALA A 218 9.67 16.55 -9.60
N GLU A 219 10.63 15.64 -9.78
CA GLU A 219 11.11 15.24 -11.11
C GLU A 219 10.00 14.59 -11.95
N ALA A 220 9.09 13.82 -11.30
CA ALA A 220 7.97 13.19 -11.97
C ALA A 220 6.99 14.23 -12.54
N LEU A 221 6.70 15.30 -11.79
CA LEU A 221 5.77 16.36 -12.20
C LEU A 221 6.29 17.19 -13.40
N GLU A 222 7.59 17.13 -13.69
CA GLU A 222 8.20 17.72 -14.88
C GLU A 222 8.01 16.84 -16.14
N LYS A 223 7.60 15.56 -15.97
CA LYS A 223 7.34 14.63 -17.07
C LYS A 223 5.92 14.77 -17.62
N ASN A 224 5.72 14.25 -18.80
CA ASN A 224 4.38 14.11 -19.37
C ASN A 224 3.70 12.86 -18.79
N LEU A 225 3.14 12.98 -17.58
CA LEU A 225 2.50 11.86 -16.87
C LEU A 225 1.28 11.30 -17.65
N GLU A 226 0.67 12.11 -18.51
CA GLU A 226 -0.52 11.73 -19.28
C GLU A 226 -0.21 10.67 -20.34
N GLU A 227 1.03 10.57 -20.83
CA GLU A 227 1.47 9.45 -21.67
C GLU A 227 1.37 8.10 -20.99
N TRP A 228 1.33 8.11 -19.65
CA TRP A 228 1.20 6.92 -18.80
C TRP A 228 -0.18 6.83 -18.12
N ASN A 229 -1.17 7.57 -18.65
CA ASN A 229 -2.53 7.66 -18.13
C ASN A 229 -2.58 8.10 -16.64
N ILE A 230 -1.68 8.99 -16.23
CA ILE A 230 -1.64 9.58 -14.90
C ILE A 230 -1.90 11.08 -15.03
N HIS A 231 -2.91 11.58 -14.32
CA HIS A 231 -3.22 13.01 -14.30
C HIS A 231 -2.12 13.78 -13.55
N ASN A 232 -1.61 14.87 -14.16
CA ASN A 232 -0.68 15.76 -13.47
C ASN A 232 -1.44 16.76 -12.58
N PRO A 233 -1.37 16.67 -11.24
CA PRO A 233 -2.15 17.50 -10.33
C PRO A 233 -1.74 19.00 -10.35
N LEU A 234 -0.58 19.34 -10.90
CA LEU A 234 -0.15 20.72 -11.06
C LEU A 234 -0.64 21.36 -12.37
N ARG A 235 -1.33 20.61 -13.20
CA ARG A 235 -1.93 21.18 -14.41
C ARG A 235 -2.98 22.21 -14.02
N SER A 236 -2.79 23.48 -14.42
CA SER A 236 -3.68 24.55 -14.04
C SER A 236 -4.98 24.48 -14.83
N TYR A 237 -6.09 24.36 -14.13
CA TYR A 237 -7.44 24.57 -14.69
C TYR A 237 -7.72 26.08 -14.74
N ARG A 238 -8.16 26.59 -15.91
CA ARG A 238 -8.46 28.02 -16.13
C ARG A 238 -9.95 28.29 -16.25
N SER A 239 -10.73 27.27 -16.55
CA SER A 239 -12.17 27.35 -16.73
C SER A 239 -12.87 26.05 -16.32
N LEU A 240 -14.20 26.10 -16.16
CA LEU A 240 -15.01 24.89 -15.91
C LEU A 240 -14.89 23.85 -17.04
N LYS A 241 -14.58 24.28 -18.26
CA LYS A 241 -14.40 23.36 -19.40
C LYS A 241 -13.17 22.49 -19.27
N ASP A 242 -12.18 22.92 -18.48
CA ASP A 242 -10.93 22.20 -18.27
C ASP A 242 -11.12 21.02 -17.28
N PHE A 243 -12.29 20.92 -16.61
CA PHE A 243 -12.66 19.81 -15.72
C PHE A 243 -13.33 18.63 -16.45
N VAL A 244 -13.30 18.60 -17.76
CA VAL A 244 -13.74 17.45 -18.57
C VAL A 244 -12.50 16.68 -19.02
N TRP A 245 -12.49 15.41 -18.72
CA TRP A 245 -11.38 14.47 -18.99
C TRP A 245 -11.63 13.69 -20.27
#